data_69a3cb4479ac4f3fd09d5345b7d274da
#
_entry.id   69a3cb4479ac4f3fd09d5345b7d274da
#
_cell.length_a   1.000
_cell.length_b   1.000
_cell.length_c   1.000
_cell.angle_alpha   90.00
_cell.angle_beta   90.00
_cell.angle_gamma   90.00
#
_symmetry.space_group_name_H-M   'P 1'
#
loop_
_entity.id
_entity.type
_entity.pdbx_description
1 polymer ?
#
loop_
_entity_poly.entity_id
_entity_poly.type
_entity_poly.pdbx_seq_one_letter_code
_entity_poly.pdbx_strand_id
1 'polypeptide(L)'
;CAYRFLNEHIILPESASQKGENEVHIRFTAGDQSLNRNDEYLYTLLVPDRARTVFPCFEQPNLKAEFTLCLEVPEEWEAVSNTSIQTESIINGKKHITFLPTEPLSTYLFSFVAGKLKKVEYADGERILTAYHRETDPKKVAQLDIIFQQVASSLHWLEDYTDIPYPFAKYSFIILPGFQYGGMEHTGATLYNDTRMFLSEHPTLDEELARAKLIAHETAHMWFGDYVTMDWFNDVWTKEVFANYFAACITEPLFPSVNHSLNWIKTYTAASLAEDRTSGSNSIRQPLDNLRNAGVIYGNIIYNKAPVMM
;
A
#
# COMPACT_ATOMS: atom_id res chain seq x y z
N CYS A 1 -3.30 -34.84 -1.76
CA CYS A 1 -3.74 -35.43 -0.47
C CYS A 1 -5.19 -35.05 -0.17
N ALA A 2 -5.83 -35.80 0.75
CA ALA A 2 -7.13 -35.39 1.27
C ALA A 2 -6.95 -34.15 2.16
N TYR A 3 -7.88 -33.21 2.11
CA TYR A 3 -7.90 -32.03 2.96
C TYR A 3 -9.32 -31.79 3.49
N ARG A 4 -9.46 -31.00 4.56
CA ARG A 4 -10.75 -30.50 5.04
C ARG A 4 -10.76 -28.98 4.97
N PHE A 5 -11.92 -28.43 4.66
CA PHE A 5 -12.16 -27.00 4.76
C PHE A 5 -13.04 -26.71 5.95
N LEU A 6 -12.54 -25.94 6.92
CA LEU A 6 -13.25 -25.64 8.15
C LEU A 6 -12.89 -24.22 8.61
N ASN A 7 -13.89 -23.38 8.85
CA ASN A 7 -13.73 -22.01 9.34
C ASN A 7 -12.71 -21.20 8.50
N GLU A 8 -12.84 -21.29 7.18
CA GLU A 8 -11.95 -20.59 6.21
C GLU A 8 -10.49 -21.12 6.22
N HIS A 9 -10.22 -22.25 6.84
CA HIS A 9 -8.90 -22.88 6.86
C HIS A 9 -8.87 -24.15 5.99
N ILE A 10 -7.77 -24.33 5.28
CA ILE A 10 -7.41 -25.58 4.64
C ILE A 10 -6.63 -26.41 5.63
N ILE A 11 -7.22 -27.52 6.09
CA ILE A 11 -6.62 -28.41 7.08
C ILE A 11 -6.05 -29.62 6.37
N LEU A 12 -4.73 -29.75 6.41
CA LEU A 12 -4.01 -30.91 5.90
C LEU A 12 -3.91 -31.99 7.01
N PRO A 13 -4.01 -33.28 6.66
CA PRO A 13 -3.80 -34.35 7.64
C PRO A 13 -2.31 -34.41 8.03
N GLU A 14 -2.03 -34.84 9.25
CA GLU A 14 -0.66 -35.00 9.78
C GLU A 14 0.22 -35.84 8.83
N SER A 15 -0.38 -36.89 8.20
CA SER A 15 0.30 -37.75 7.25
C SER A 15 0.72 -37.06 5.94
N ALA A 16 0.25 -35.83 5.68
CA ALA A 16 0.62 -35.03 4.48
C ALA A 16 1.73 -34.02 4.77
N SER A 17 2.25 -33.96 6.00
CA SER A 17 3.31 -33.06 6.40
C SER A 17 4.41 -33.80 7.16
N GLN A 18 5.59 -33.21 7.17
CA GLN A 18 6.75 -33.71 7.92
C GLN A 18 7.33 -32.58 8.77
N LYS A 19 8.11 -32.95 9.78
CA LYS A 19 8.85 -31.96 10.56
C LYS A 19 9.91 -31.30 9.67
N GLY A 20 9.94 -29.98 9.65
CA GLY A 20 10.84 -29.20 8.81
C GLY A 20 10.15 -28.67 7.57
N GLU A 21 10.87 -28.63 6.45
CA GLU A 21 10.41 -28.05 5.20
C GLU A 21 9.37 -28.92 4.51
N ASN A 22 8.32 -28.29 4.00
CA ASN A 22 7.23 -28.95 3.26
C ASN A 22 6.90 -28.10 2.03
N GLU A 23 6.57 -28.77 0.93
CA GLU A 23 6.09 -28.15 -0.29
C GLU A 23 4.61 -28.51 -0.52
N VAL A 24 3.78 -27.50 -0.76
CA VAL A 24 2.34 -27.67 -0.98
C VAL A 24 1.92 -27.01 -2.29
N HIS A 25 1.40 -27.79 -3.23
CA HIS A 25 0.85 -27.30 -4.47
C HIS A 25 -0.66 -27.19 -4.38
N ILE A 26 -1.21 -26.00 -4.57
CA ILE A 26 -2.64 -25.75 -4.52
C ILE A 26 -3.08 -25.15 -5.86
N ARG A 27 -4.07 -25.78 -6.50
CA ARG A 27 -4.79 -25.20 -7.64
C ARG A 27 -6.14 -24.69 -7.14
N PHE A 28 -6.44 -23.44 -7.41
CA PHE A 28 -7.65 -22.77 -6.92
C PHE A 28 -8.19 -21.79 -7.96
N THR A 29 -9.42 -21.36 -7.76
CA THR A 29 -10.02 -20.23 -8.47
C THR A 29 -10.08 -19.07 -7.49
N ALA A 30 -9.47 -17.93 -7.85
CA ALA A 30 -9.51 -16.73 -7.03
C ALA A 30 -10.93 -16.15 -6.96
N GLY A 31 -11.29 -15.61 -5.79
CA GLY A 31 -12.48 -14.80 -5.61
C GLY A 31 -12.29 -13.36 -6.11
N ASP A 32 -13.40 -12.63 -6.23
CA ASP A 32 -13.41 -11.23 -6.72
C ASP A 32 -13.43 -10.19 -5.59
N GLN A 33 -13.48 -10.61 -4.33
CA GLN A 33 -13.70 -9.68 -3.20
C GLN A 33 -12.55 -8.67 -2.99
N SER A 34 -11.35 -9.03 -3.39
CA SER A 34 -10.14 -8.22 -3.22
C SER A 34 -9.30 -8.12 -4.49
N LEU A 35 -9.84 -8.62 -5.59
CA LEU A 35 -9.36 -8.43 -6.94
C LEU A 35 -10.33 -7.51 -7.67
N ASN A 36 -10.05 -6.21 -7.58
CA ASN A 36 -10.85 -5.20 -8.26
C ASN A 36 -10.52 -5.21 -9.74
N ARG A 37 -11.53 -5.39 -10.60
CA ARG A 37 -11.31 -5.53 -12.04
C ARG A 37 -12.43 -4.94 -12.89
N ASN A 38 -12.05 -4.49 -14.06
CA ASN A 38 -12.92 -4.14 -15.18
C ASN A 38 -12.27 -4.57 -16.50
N ASP A 39 -12.82 -4.16 -17.64
CA ASP A 39 -12.32 -4.56 -18.97
C ASP A 39 -10.96 -3.94 -19.33
N GLU A 40 -10.46 -2.98 -18.56
CA GLU A 40 -9.26 -2.22 -18.90
C GLU A 40 -8.12 -2.35 -17.90
N TYR A 41 -8.41 -2.70 -16.65
CA TYR A 41 -7.41 -2.93 -15.62
C TYR A 41 -7.96 -3.74 -14.45
N LEU A 42 -7.04 -4.29 -13.68
CA LEU A 42 -7.29 -4.95 -12.41
C LEU A 42 -6.23 -4.56 -11.38
N TYR A 43 -6.56 -4.65 -10.10
CA TYR A 43 -5.62 -4.52 -9.01
C TYR A 43 -6.07 -5.31 -7.78
N THR A 44 -5.09 -5.77 -7.01
CA THR A 44 -5.35 -6.39 -5.70
C THR A 44 -5.40 -5.33 -4.61
N LEU A 45 -6.24 -5.56 -3.60
CA LEU A 45 -6.29 -4.76 -2.37
C LEU A 45 -6.58 -5.71 -1.21
N LEU A 46 -5.52 -6.18 -0.56
CA LEU A 46 -5.55 -7.31 0.36
C LEU A 46 -5.65 -6.89 1.84
N VAL A 47 -5.49 -5.60 2.12
CA VAL A 47 -5.61 -5.04 3.48
C VAL A 47 -7.05 -5.10 3.97
N PRO A 48 -7.31 -5.39 5.25
CA PRO A 48 -6.35 -5.84 6.25
C PRO A 48 -6.14 -7.35 6.27
N ASP A 49 -7.12 -8.16 5.85
CA ASP A 49 -7.21 -9.61 6.02
C ASP A 49 -7.88 -10.29 4.80
N ARG A 50 -7.65 -9.75 3.60
CA ARG A 50 -8.38 -10.16 2.40
C ARG A 50 -7.58 -11.00 1.42
N ALA A 51 -6.30 -11.29 1.68
CA ALA A 51 -5.49 -12.10 0.77
C ALA A 51 -6.08 -13.51 0.60
N ARG A 52 -6.66 -14.10 1.65
CA ARG A 52 -7.35 -15.39 1.60
C ARG A 52 -8.52 -15.42 0.62
N THR A 53 -9.06 -14.27 0.20
CA THR A 53 -10.12 -14.21 -0.82
C THR A 53 -9.58 -14.29 -2.25
N VAL A 54 -8.27 -14.16 -2.42
CA VAL A 54 -7.58 -14.21 -3.72
C VAL A 54 -6.76 -15.48 -3.85
N PHE A 55 -6.01 -15.86 -2.82
CA PHE A 55 -5.16 -17.07 -2.82
C PHE A 55 -5.03 -17.67 -1.41
N PRO A 56 -4.75 -18.98 -1.29
CA PRO A 56 -4.45 -19.62 0.00
C PRO A 56 -3.15 -19.07 0.59
N CYS A 57 -3.20 -18.59 1.85
CA CYS A 57 -2.05 -17.96 2.50
C CYS A 57 -2.18 -17.98 4.03
N PHE A 58 -1.12 -17.55 4.70
CA PHE A 58 -1.14 -17.15 6.09
C PHE A 58 -1.31 -15.62 6.14
N GLU A 59 -2.42 -15.13 6.70
CA GLU A 59 -2.73 -13.69 6.71
C GLU A 59 -2.23 -12.94 7.96
N GLN A 60 -1.60 -13.63 8.90
CA GLN A 60 -1.06 -12.99 10.08
C GLN A 60 0.09 -12.04 9.71
N PRO A 61 0.10 -10.77 10.16
CA PRO A 61 1.02 -9.76 9.62
C PRO A 61 2.50 -10.05 9.88
N ASN A 62 2.83 -10.73 10.98
CA ASN A 62 4.22 -11.12 11.29
C ASN A 62 4.67 -12.44 10.63
N LEU A 63 3.77 -13.18 9.98
CA LEU A 63 4.13 -14.33 9.16
C LEU A 63 4.48 -13.87 7.75
N LYS A 64 5.62 -13.17 7.65
CA LYS A 64 6.13 -12.68 6.37
C LYS A 64 6.57 -13.82 5.46
N ALA A 65 6.35 -13.64 4.16
CA ALA A 65 6.74 -14.58 3.13
C ALA A 65 7.40 -13.89 1.94
N GLU A 66 8.24 -14.60 1.23
CA GLU A 66 8.71 -14.21 -0.10
C GLU A 66 7.69 -14.63 -1.15
N PHE A 67 7.37 -13.74 -2.07
CA PHE A 67 6.42 -13.98 -3.14
C PHE A 67 7.14 -13.96 -4.49
N THR A 68 6.93 -14.98 -5.30
CA THR A 68 7.29 -14.98 -6.71
C THR A 68 6.00 -15.03 -7.52
N LEU A 69 5.74 -13.98 -8.29
CA LEU A 69 4.52 -13.85 -9.08
C LEU A 69 4.78 -14.16 -10.54
N CYS A 70 3.92 -15.01 -11.13
CA CYS A 70 3.81 -15.19 -12.58
C CYS A 70 2.42 -14.78 -13.04
N LEU A 71 2.34 -13.94 -14.05
CA LEU A 71 1.07 -13.47 -14.63
C LEU A 71 0.98 -13.80 -16.10
N GLU A 72 -0.23 -14.12 -16.55
CA GLU A 72 -0.62 -14.14 -17.95
C GLU A 72 -1.69 -13.07 -18.16
N VAL A 73 -1.39 -12.07 -18.99
CA VAL A 73 -2.26 -10.92 -19.26
C VAL A 73 -2.40 -10.69 -20.77
N PRO A 74 -3.40 -9.91 -21.24
CA PRO A 74 -3.45 -9.46 -22.63
C PRO A 74 -2.13 -8.79 -23.05
N GLU A 75 -1.73 -8.98 -24.31
CA GLU A 75 -0.44 -8.49 -24.84
C GLU A 75 -0.26 -6.96 -24.65
N GLU A 76 -1.34 -6.21 -24.79
CA GLU A 76 -1.35 -4.74 -24.68
C GLU A 76 -1.39 -4.22 -23.23
N TRP A 77 -1.44 -5.11 -22.23
CA TRP A 77 -1.48 -4.72 -20.84
C TRP A 77 -0.07 -4.61 -20.24
N GLU A 78 0.14 -3.58 -19.44
CA GLU A 78 1.27 -3.51 -18.51
C GLU A 78 0.92 -4.21 -17.20
N ALA A 79 1.93 -4.79 -16.55
CA ALA A 79 1.78 -5.37 -15.22
C ALA A 79 2.85 -4.87 -14.26
N VAL A 80 2.44 -4.62 -13.03
CA VAL A 80 3.28 -4.11 -11.94
C VAL A 80 3.03 -4.97 -10.71
N SER A 81 4.09 -5.33 -10.00
CA SER A 81 4.03 -6.01 -8.70
C SER A 81 5.07 -5.40 -7.76
N ASN A 82 5.24 -5.97 -6.58
CA ASN A 82 6.18 -5.49 -5.57
C ASN A 82 7.63 -5.42 -6.04
N THR A 83 8.03 -6.27 -6.99
CA THR A 83 9.40 -6.35 -7.51
C THR A 83 9.47 -6.08 -9.00
N SER A 84 10.68 -6.02 -9.53
CA SER A 84 10.91 -5.85 -10.97
C SER A 84 10.60 -7.12 -11.77
N ILE A 85 10.29 -6.94 -13.05
CA ILE A 85 10.12 -8.04 -13.99
C ILE A 85 11.46 -8.74 -14.18
N GLN A 86 11.46 -10.06 -14.01
CA GLN A 86 12.59 -10.92 -14.29
C GLN A 86 12.59 -11.39 -15.75
N THR A 87 11.44 -11.84 -16.24
CA THR A 87 11.27 -12.28 -17.63
C THR A 87 9.91 -11.87 -18.16
N GLU A 88 9.88 -11.53 -19.44
CA GLU A 88 8.66 -11.24 -20.19
C GLU A 88 8.72 -11.90 -21.56
N SER A 89 7.62 -12.50 -22.00
CA SER A 89 7.49 -13.09 -23.33
C SER A 89 6.05 -13.01 -23.82
N ILE A 90 5.88 -12.97 -25.14
CA ILE A 90 4.55 -12.99 -25.78
C ILE A 90 4.36 -14.37 -26.40
N ILE A 91 3.31 -15.07 -25.99
CA ILE A 91 2.95 -16.40 -26.49
C ILE A 91 1.45 -16.41 -26.81
N ASN A 92 1.11 -16.70 -28.07
CA ASN A 92 -0.28 -16.76 -28.53
C ASN A 92 -1.11 -15.49 -28.24
N GLY A 93 -0.52 -14.28 -28.38
CA GLY A 93 -1.19 -13.02 -28.14
C GLY A 93 -1.43 -12.70 -26.66
N LYS A 94 -0.71 -13.37 -25.76
CA LYS A 94 -0.71 -13.10 -24.32
C LYS A 94 0.70 -12.83 -23.84
N LYS A 95 0.83 -11.88 -22.92
CA LYS A 95 2.06 -11.53 -22.25
C LYS A 95 2.21 -12.41 -21.00
N HIS A 96 3.29 -13.18 -20.95
CA HIS A 96 3.68 -14.01 -19.81
C HIS A 96 4.80 -13.28 -19.07
N ILE A 97 4.58 -12.95 -17.83
CA ILE A 97 5.48 -12.13 -17.00
C ILE A 97 5.83 -12.91 -15.74
N THR A 98 7.12 -13.00 -15.44
CA THR A 98 7.61 -13.48 -14.15
C THR A 98 8.32 -12.33 -13.44
N PHE A 99 7.97 -12.08 -12.19
CA PHE A 99 8.61 -11.09 -11.35
C PHE A 99 9.72 -11.73 -10.51
N LEU A 100 10.72 -10.94 -10.14
CA LEU A 100 11.72 -11.35 -9.15
C LEU A 100 11.04 -11.68 -7.82
N PRO A 101 11.60 -12.58 -7.00
CA PRO A 101 11.13 -12.80 -5.64
C PRO A 101 11.12 -11.49 -4.84
N THR A 102 10.15 -11.33 -3.95
CA THR A 102 10.11 -10.21 -3.01
C THR A 102 11.08 -10.47 -1.84
N GLU A 103 11.46 -9.42 -1.14
CA GLU A 103 11.89 -9.54 0.25
C GLU A 103 10.73 -10.13 1.09
N PRO A 104 10.99 -10.70 2.28
CA PRO A 104 9.92 -11.16 3.15
C PRO A 104 8.99 -10.00 3.53
N LEU A 105 7.72 -10.09 3.15
CA LEU A 105 6.69 -9.09 3.43
C LEU A 105 5.41 -9.70 3.98
N SER A 106 4.64 -8.89 4.70
CA SER A 106 3.33 -9.26 5.19
C SER A 106 2.39 -9.49 4.01
N THR A 107 1.52 -10.50 4.11
CA THR A 107 0.64 -10.92 3.02
C THR A 107 -0.26 -9.79 2.50
N TYR A 108 -0.71 -8.87 3.37
CA TYR A 108 -1.55 -7.74 2.97
C TYR A 108 -0.84 -6.72 2.08
N LEU A 109 0.52 -6.72 2.08
CA LEU A 109 1.36 -5.85 1.25
C LEU A 109 1.66 -6.45 -0.14
N PHE A 110 1.39 -7.74 -0.33
CA PHE A 110 1.53 -8.35 -1.65
C PHE A 110 0.54 -7.73 -2.62
N SER A 111 1.02 -7.25 -3.75
CA SER A 111 0.21 -6.53 -4.72
C SER A 111 0.60 -6.84 -6.15
N PHE A 112 -0.40 -6.85 -7.00
CA PHE A 112 -0.22 -6.71 -8.43
C PHE A 112 -1.33 -5.88 -9.06
N VAL A 113 -0.94 -5.15 -10.08
CA VAL A 113 -1.81 -4.35 -10.94
C VAL A 113 -1.52 -4.73 -12.38
N ALA A 114 -2.53 -4.89 -13.19
CA ALA A 114 -2.36 -5.09 -14.63
C ALA A 114 -3.44 -4.32 -15.39
N GLY A 115 -3.08 -3.79 -16.57
CA GLY A 115 -4.04 -3.05 -17.38
C GLY A 115 -3.41 -2.21 -18.48
N LYS A 116 -4.26 -1.45 -19.17
CA LYS A 116 -3.84 -0.45 -20.16
C LYS A 116 -3.26 0.77 -19.46
N LEU A 117 -2.05 0.64 -18.94
CA LEU A 117 -1.35 1.66 -18.18
C LEU A 117 -0.30 2.35 -19.05
N LYS A 118 -0.07 3.63 -18.79
CA LYS A 118 1.07 4.39 -19.33
C LYS A 118 2.15 4.42 -18.26
N LYS A 119 3.40 4.22 -18.66
CA LYS A 119 4.58 4.23 -17.80
C LYS A 119 5.35 5.53 -17.99
N VAL A 120 5.75 6.15 -16.89
CA VAL A 120 6.64 7.31 -16.86
C VAL A 120 7.73 7.06 -15.83
N GLU A 121 8.97 7.40 -16.18
CA GLU A 121 10.14 7.23 -15.30
C GLU A 121 10.74 8.59 -14.96
N TYR A 122 11.28 8.68 -13.75
CA TYR A 122 11.95 9.86 -13.22
C TYR A 122 13.24 9.42 -12.54
N ALA A 123 14.36 10.08 -12.94
CA ALA A 123 15.66 9.82 -12.34
C ALA A 123 15.84 10.66 -11.06
N ASP A 124 16.07 9.98 -9.94
CA ASP A 124 16.39 10.54 -8.65
C ASP A 124 17.80 10.06 -8.23
N GLY A 125 18.83 10.74 -8.73
CA GLY A 125 20.20 10.26 -8.63
C GLY A 125 20.39 8.94 -9.38
N GLU A 126 20.82 7.91 -8.67
CA GLU A 126 20.96 6.55 -9.22
C GLU A 126 19.64 5.76 -9.16
N ARG A 127 18.64 6.24 -8.42
CA ARG A 127 17.34 5.60 -8.28
C ARG A 127 16.44 6.00 -9.43
N ILE A 128 15.70 5.04 -9.98
CA ILE A 128 14.62 5.29 -10.93
C ILE A 128 13.28 5.11 -10.23
N LEU A 129 12.53 6.21 -10.14
CA LEU A 129 11.14 6.19 -9.70
C LEU A 129 10.25 5.95 -10.90
N THR A 130 9.23 5.11 -10.77
CA THR A 130 8.34 4.77 -11.88
C THR A 130 6.88 5.02 -11.51
N ALA A 131 6.19 5.80 -12.33
CA ALA A 131 4.75 6.00 -12.25
C ALA A 131 4.03 5.21 -13.34
N TYR A 132 2.89 4.63 -12.96
CA TYR A 132 1.93 4.07 -13.91
C TYR A 132 0.59 4.78 -13.74
N HIS A 133 -0.06 5.14 -14.85
CA HIS A 133 -1.32 5.89 -14.79
C HIS A 133 -2.20 5.61 -16.01
N ARG A 134 -3.44 6.06 -15.92
CA ARG A 134 -4.42 6.01 -17.03
C ARG A 134 -4.84 7.39 -17.53
N GLU A 135 -4.35 8.45 -16.89
CA GLU A 135 -4.71 9.82 -17.26
C GLU A 135 -4.32 10.16 -18.73
N THR A 136 -5.19 10.88 -19.39
CA THR A 136 -5.02 11.29 -20.81
C THR A 136 -4.97 12.80 -21.00
N ASP A 137 -5.42 13.59 -20.00
CA ASP A 137 -5.31 15.04 -20.04
C ASP A 137 -3.83 15.46 -19.88
N PRO A 138 -3.22 16.12 -20.89
CA PRO A 138 -1.82 16.52 -20.81
C PRO A 138 -1.51 17.45 -19.63
N LYS A 139 -2.44 18.31 -19.20
CA LYS A 139 -2.25 19.20 -18.05
C LYS A 139 -2.16 18.44 -16.74
N LYS A 140 -2.94 17.39 -16.60
CA LYS A 140 -2.87 16.50 -15.45
C LYS A 140 -1.63 15.63 -15.49
N VAL A 141 -1.29 15.06 -16.65
CA VAL A 141 -0.07 14.26 -16.83
C VAL A 141 1.18 15.08 -16.50
N ALA A 142 1.23 16.36 -16.85
CA ALA A 142 2.34 17.25 -16.49
C ALA A 142 2.54 17.40 -14.97
N GLN A 143 1.52 17.09 -14.13
CA GLN A 143 1.68 17.11 -12.69
C GLN A 143 2.52 15.93 -12.15
N LEU A 144 2.83 14.91 -12.97
CA LEU A 144 3.73 13.83 -12.56
C LEU A 144 5.09 14.35 -12.13
N ASP A 145 5.59 15.43 -12.71
CA ASP A 145 6.88 16.02 -12.33
C ASP A 145 6.89 16.42 -10.84
N ILE A 146 5.86 17.15 -10.39
CA ILE A 146 5.76 17.54 -8.98
C ILE A 146 5.46 16.35 -8.07
N ILE A 147 4.70 15.37 -8.54
CA ILE A 147 4.43 14.14 -7.79
C ILE A 147 5.74 13.37 -7.55
N PHE A 148 6.57 13.19 -8.58
CA PHE A 148 7.89 12.57 -8.44
C PHE A 148 8.80 13.32 -7.48
N GLN A 149 8.83 14.66 -7.56
CA GLN A 149 9.60 15.49 -6.63
C GLN A 149 9.13 15.32 -5.18
N GLN A 150 7.82 15.22 -4.94
CA GLN A 150 7.26 14.98 -3.61
C GLN A 150 7.61 13.58 -3.09
N VAL A 151 7.60 12.56 -3.96
CA VAL A 151 8.08 11.21 -3.62
C VAL A 151 9.56 11.22 -3.28
N ALA A 152 10.41 11.80 -4.14
CA ALA A 152 11.86 11.86 -3.94
C ALA A 152 12.20 12.61 -2.63
N SER A 153 11.56 13.76 -2.38
CA SER A 153 11.75 14.54 -1.14
C SER A 153 11.36 13.73 0.10
N SER A 154 10.30 12.93 0.01
CA SER A 154 9.85 12.08 1.12
C SER A 154 10.84 10.95 1.39
N LEU A 155 11.35 10.31 0.34
CA LEU A 155 12.36 9.25 0.44
C LEU A 155 13.66 9.80 1.07
N HIS A 156 14.20 10.90 0.55
CA HIS A 156 15.43 11.52 1.07
C HIS A 156 15.28 11.93 2.52
N TRP A 157 14.15 12.56 2.88
CA TRP A 157 13.92 12.97 4.26
C TRP A 157 13.89 11.76 5.22
N LEU A 158 13.26 10.67 4.83
CA LEU A 158 13.17 9.46 5.64
C LEU A 158 14.50 8.71 5.72
N GLU A 159 15.25 8.63 4.62
CA GLU A 159 16.60 8.06 4.61
C GLU A 159 17.53 8.85 5.54
N ASP A 160 17.50 10.17 5.48
CA ASP A 160 18.29 11.04 6.34
C ASP A 160 17.89 10.94 7.82
N TYR A 161 16.57 10.90 8.09
CA TYR A 161 16.06 10.84 9.45
C TYR A 161 16.32 9.50 10.14
N THR A 162 16.16 8.41 9.40
CA THR A 162 16.27 7.04 9.96
C THR A 162 17.69 6.48 9.90
N ASP A 163 18.57 7.08 9.12
CA ASP A 163 19.89 6.53 8.73
C ASP A 163 19.78 5.12 8.12
N ILE A 164 18.65 4.83 7.49
CA ILE A 164 18.35 3.57 6.81
C ILE A 164 17.94 3.88 5.37
N PRO A 165 18.72 3.42 4.36
CA PRO A 165 18.32 3.55 2.95
C PRO A 165 16.96 2.92 2.68
N TYR A 166 16.28 3.37 1.63
CA TYR A 166 15.00 2.75 1.20
C TYR A 166 15.14 1.22 1.13
N PRO A 167 14.35 0.46 1.92
CA PRO A 167 14.67 -0.94 2.22
C PRO A 167 14.18 -1.95 1.16
N PHE A 168 13.61 -1.49 0.03
CA PHE A 168 13.07 -2.39 -0.99
C PHE A 168 13.73 -2.19 -2.35
N ALA A 169 13.61 -3.18 -3.24
CA ALA A 169 14.35 -3.23 -4.51
C ALA A 169 13.99 -2.12 -5.51
N LYS A 170 12.75 -1.61 -5.49
CA LYS A 170 12.29 -0.54 -6.39
C LYS A 170 11.23 0.33 -5.75
N TYR A 171 11.08 1.56 -6.23
CA TYR A 171 9.94 2.42 -5.92
C TYR A 171 9.11 2.66 -7.18
N SER A 172 7.91 2.11 -7.21
CA SER A 172 6.93 2.42 -8.24
C SER A 172 5.59 2.75 -7.59
N PHE A 173 4.80 3.58 -8.25
CA PHE A 173 3.45 3.88 -7.83
C PHE A 173 2.48 3.86 -9.01
N ILE A 174 1.25 3.53 -8.75
CA ILE A 174 0.20 3.39 -9.74
C ILE A 174 -0.96 4.31 -9.36
N ILE A 175 -1.33 5.22 -10.26
CA ILE A 175 -2.45 6.14 -10.07
C ILE A 175 -3.65 5.57 -10.81
N LEU A 176 -4.67 5.14 -10.08
CA LEU A 176 -5.84 4.46 -10.61
C LEU A 176 -7.12 5.28 -10.44
N PRO A 177 -7.94 5.39 -11.50
CA PRO A 177 -9.26 5.97 -11.38
C PRO A 177 -10.15 5.11 -10.49
N GLY A 178 -10.86 5.77 -9.56
CA GLY A 178 -11.80 5.08 -8.68
C GLY A 178 -11.17 4.15 -7.65
N PHE A 179 -9.86 4.27 -7.37
CA PHE A 179 -9.25 3.57 -6.26
C PHE A 179 -9.94 3.98 -4.94
N GLN A 180 -10.35 3.00 -4.13
CA GLN A 180 -11.28 3.24 -3.01
C GLN A 180 -10.67 3.97 -1.81
N TYR A 181 -9.34 3.96 -1.67
CA TYR A 181 -8.60 4.71 -0.63
C TYR A 181 -7.88 5.91 -1.24
N GLY A 182 -7.30 6.77 -0.41
CA GLY A 182 -6.41 7.82 -0.87
C GLY A 182 -5.12 7.24 -1.45
N GLY A 183 -4.49 6.37 -0.67
CA GLY A 183 -3.31 5.60 -1.01
C GLY A 183 -3.33 4.20 -0.40
N MET A 184 -2.32 3.40 -0.74
CA MET A 184 -2.02 2.11 -0.15
C MET A 184 -0.53 1.79 -0.34
N GLU A 185 0.14 1.50 0.74
CA GLU A 185 1.59 1.42 0.91
C GLU A 185 2.25 0.15 0.35
N HIS A 186 1.69 -0.50 -0.65
CA HIS A 186 2.33 -1.69 -1.21
C HIS A 186 3.77 -1.43 -1.63
N THR A 187 4.72 -2.17 -1.08
CA THR A 187 6.16 -2.04 -1.39
C THR A 187 6.41 -2.19 -2.89
N GLY A 188 7.10 -1.23 -3.50
CA GLY A 188 7.39 -1.25 -4.94
C GLY A 188 6.18 -1.15 -5.88
N ALA A 189 4.96 -0.99 -5.34
CA ALA A 189 3.71 -0.91 -6.09
C ALA A 189 2.65 -0.09 -5.34
N THR A 190 3.04 1.05 -4.78
CA THR A 190 2.16 1.95 -4.03
C THR A 190 0.97 2.39 -4.89
N LEU A 191 -0.25 2.28 -4.38
CA LEU A 191 -1.45 2.69 -5.11
C LEU A 191 -1.93 4.05 -4.65
N TYR A 192 -2.44 4.84 -5.60
CA TYR A 192 -3.05 6.15 -5.32
C TYR A 192 -4.36 6.33 -6.09
N ASN A 193 -5.29 7.05 -5.47
CA ASN A 193 -6.50 7.52 -6.14
C ASN A 193 -6.16 8.70 -7.06
N ASP A 194 -6.62 8.63 -8.30
CA ASP A 194 -6.35 9.63 -9.33
C ASP A 194 -6.81 11.04 -8.95
N THR A 195 -7.96 11.18 -8.29
CA THR A 195 -8.51 12.48 -7.88
C THR A 195 -7.71 13.13 -6.74
N ARG A 196 -6.91 12.35 -6.01
CA ARG A 196 -6.00 12.85 -4.99
C ARG A 196 -4.66 13.27 -5.55
N MET A 197 -4.26 12.68 -6.67
CA MET A 197 -2.96 12.91 -7.29
C MET A 197 -3.01 13.96 -8.40
N PHE A 198 -4.01 13.88 -9.27
CA PHE A 198 -4.21 14.84 -10.36
C PHE A 198 -5.21 15.92 -9.95
N LEU A 199 -4.69 17.00 -9.42
CA LEU A 199 -5.49 18.14 -8.96
C LEU A 199 -6.07 18.96 -10.12
N SER A 200 -7.01 19.83 -9.81
CA SER A 200 -7.56 20.79 -10.79
C SER A 200 -6.48 21.73 -11.35
N GLU A 201 -6.80 22.50 -12.38
CA GLU A 201 -5.86 23.47 -13.01
C GLU A 201 -5.44 24.58 -12.02
N HIS A 202 -6.28 24.90 -11.06
CA HIS A 202 -6.04 25.92 -10.04
C HIS A 202 -6.31 25.32 -8.66
N PRO A 203 -5.42 24.46 -8.17
CA PRO A 203 -5.60 23.86 -6.85
C PRO A 203 -5.41 24.88 -5.74
N THR A 204 -6.12 24.71 -4.68
CA THR A 204 -5.87 25.45 -3.44
C THR A 204 -4.61 24.95 -2.76
N LEU A 205 -4.00 25.78 -1.92
CA LEU A 205 -2.85 25.38 -1.09
C LEU A 205 -3.18 24.17 -0.19
N ASP A 206 -4.42 24.08 0.31
CA ASP A 206 -4.88 22.94 1.11
C ASP A 206 -4.91 21.62 0.29
N GLU A 207 -5.29 21.67 -1.00
CA GLU A 207 -5.28 20.50 -1.90
C GLU A 207 -3.84 20.08 -2.25
N GLU A 208 -2.96 21.04 -2.51
CA GLU A 208 -1.54 20.75 -2.75
C GLU A 208 -0.86 20.12 -1.52
N LEU A 209 -1.10 20.68 -0.34
CA LEU A 209 -0.62 20.13 0.92
C LEU A 209 -1.20 18.74 1.19
N ALA A 210 -2.49 18.52 0.90
CA ALA A 210 -3.13 17.22 1.09
C ALA A 210 -2.51 16.15 0.19
N ARG A 211 -2.19 16.46 -1.08
CA ARG A 211 -1.47 15.55 -1.97
C ARG A 211 -0.08 15.23 -1.44
N ALA A 212 0.69 16.23 -1.06
CA ALA A 212 2.03 16.04 -0.53
C ALA A 212 2.03 15.22 0.76
N LYS A 213 1.06 15.46 1.66
CA LYS A 213 0.88 14.67 2.88
C LYS A 213 0.51 13.21 2.58
N LEU A 214 -0.35 12.96 1.61
CA LEU A 214 -0.70 11.61 1.19
C LEU A 214 0.54 10.87 0.67
N ILE A 215 1.31 11.47 -0.22
CA ILE A 215 2.56 10.90 -0.74
C ILE A 215 3.55 10.60 0.40
N ALA A 216 3.77 11.56 1.29
CA ALA A 216 4.67 11.39 2.42
C ALA A 216 4.20 10.31 3.40
N HIS A 217 2.89 10.16 3.62
CA HIS A 217 2.28 9.12 4.44
C HIS A 217 2.56 7.72 3.87
N GLU A 218 2.23 7.49 2.60
CA GLU A 218 2.47 6.19 1.96
C GLU A 218 3.99 5.88 1.84
N THR A 219 4.83 6.92 1.69
CA THR A 219 6.28 6.73 1.67
C THR A 219 6.82 6.38 3.06
N ALA A 220 6.29 6.99 4.13
CA ALA A 220 6.72 6.69 5.50
C ALA A 220 6.39 5.25 5.91
N HIS A 221 5.31 4.69 5.40
CA HIS A 221 4.97 3.29 5.62
C HIS A 221 6.06 2.32 5.18
N MET A 222 6.89 2.65 4.20
CA MET A 222 7.99 1.80 3.75
C MET A 222 8.93 1.42 4.89
N TRP A 223 9.16 2.33 5.86
CA TRP A 223 9.91 2.04 7.09
C TRP A 223 8.98 1.59 8.22
N PHE A 224 7.84 2.26 8.40
CA PHE A 224 6.94 2.12 9.54
C PHE A 224 5.62 1.44 9.15
N GLY A 225 5.64 0.14 9.07
CA GLY A 225 4.53 -0.73 8.62
C GLY A 225 5.02 -1.87 7.75
N ASP A 226 5.91 -1.60 6.81
CA ASP A 226 6.39 -2.54 5.83
C ASP A 226 7.72 -3.18 6.24
N TYR A 227 8.76 -2.38 6.43
CA TYR A 227 10.05 -2.87 6.93
C TYR A 227 9.94 -3.31 8.39
N VAL A 228 9.49 -2.42 9.27
CA VAL A 228 9.13 -2.73 10.66
C VAL A 228 7.63 -2.91 10.75
N THR A 229 7.19 -4.14 11.05
CA THR A 229 5.77 -4.54 11.02
C THR A 229 5.29 -4.91 12.42
N MET A 230 4.01 -4.63 12.72
CA MET A 230 3.37 -5.09 13.96
C MET A 230 3.26 -6.62 14.00
N ASP A 231 3.34 -7.19 15.19
CA ASP A 231 3.10 -8.61 15.44
C ASP A 231 1.65 -8.99 15.16
N TRP A 232 0.73 -8.10 15.58
CA TRP A 232 -0.69 -8.31 15.46
C TRP A 232 -1.44 -6.98 15.32
N PHE A 233 -2.64 -7.01 14.79
CA PHE A 233 -3.45 -5.82 14.54
C PHE A 233 -3.86 -5.01 15.77
N ASN A 234 -3.69 -5.52 17.00
CA ASN A 234 -3.78 -4.68 18.20
C ASN A 234 -2.88 -3.45 18.15
N ASP A 235 -1.77 -3.57 17.44
CA ASP A 235 -0.73 -2.55 17.34
C ASP A 235 -0.69 -1.88 15.95
N VAL A 236 -1.71 -2.09 15.10
CA VAL A 236 -1.80 -1.45 13.77
C VAL A 236 -1.78 0.08 13.84
N TRP A 237 -2.23 0.66 14.97
CA TRP A 237 -2.18 2.09 15.21
C TRP A 237 -0.76 2.66 15.09
N THR A 238 0.27 1.90 15.40
CA THR A 238 1.66 2.36 15.36
C THR A 238 2.08 2.73 13.94
N LYS A 239 1.76 1.93 12.92
CA LYS A 239 2.11 2.25 11.54
C LYS A 239 1.41 3.51 11.07
N GLU A 240 0.14 3.69 11.36
CA GLU A 240 -0.65 4.84 10.92
C GLU A 240 -0.23 6.13 11.64
N VAL A 241 0.10 6.04 12.93
CA VAL A 241 0.57 7.18 13.72
C VAL A 241 1.90 7.68 13.19
N PHE A 242 2.87 6.79 12.98
CA PHE A 242 4.17 7.17 12.45
C PHE A 242 4.05 7.73 11.03
N ALA A 243 3.26 7.10 10.16
CA ALA A 243 3.04 7.60 8.82
C ALA A 243 2.44 9.02 8.81
N ASN A 244 1.42 9.29 9.63
CA ASN A 244 0.82 10.62 9.76
C ASN A 244 1.78 11.66 10.37
N TYR A 245 2.53 11.27 11.40
CA TYR A 245 3.50 12.14 12.03
C TYR A 245 4.63 12.54 11.07
N PHE A 246 5.25 11.56 10.42
CA PHE A 246 6.32 11.84 9.46
C PHE A 246 5.82 12.56 8.22
N ALA A 247 4.59 12.30 7.76
CA ALA A 247 4.00 13.09 6.68
C ALA A 247 3.89 14.59 7.05
N ALA A 248 3.58 14.91 8.30
CA ALA A 248 3.60 16.29 8.75
C ALA A 248 5.01 16.88 8.79
N CYS A 249 5.99 16.15 9.32
CA CYS A 249 7.40 16.58 9.37
C CYS A 249 8.00 16.79 7.97
N ILE A 250 7.74 15.86 7.04
CA ILE A 250 8.23 15.92 5.65
C ILE A 250 7.63 17.12 4.91
N THR A 251 6.34 17.40 5.12
CA THR A 251 5.66 18.46 4.37
C THR A 251 5.89 19.86 4.97
N GLU A 252 6.30 19.99 6.22
CA GLU A 252 6.54 21.27 6.86
C GLU A 252 7.54 22.15 6.09
N PRO A 253 8.75 21.70 5.72
CA PRO A 253 9.68 22.49 4.95
C PRO A 253 9.24 22.73 3.50
N LEU A 254 8.38 21.88 2.93
CA LEU A 254 7.89 22.03 1.56
C LEU A 254 6.81 23.10 1.43
N PHE A 255 6.11 23.43 2.52
CA PHE A 255 5.01 24.40 2.57
C PHE A 255 5.20 25.45 3.66
N PRO A 256 6.25 26.29 3.58
CA PRO A 256 6.61 27.23 4.65
C PRO A 256 5.58 28.37 4.88
N SER A 257 4.66 28.57 3.94
CA SER A 257 3.55 29.53 4.09
C SER A 257 2.38 29.01 4.92
N VAL A 258 2.35 27.70 5.21
CA VAL A 258 1.29 27.07 6.01
C VAL A 258 1.61 27.18 7.50
N ASN A 259 0.62 27.52 8.31
CA ASN A 259 0.73 27.36 9.76
C ASN A 259 0.50 25.89 10.12
N HIS A 260 1.58 25.10 10.16
CA HIS A 260 1.53 23.65 10.36
C HIS A 260 0.96 23.25 11.73
N SER A 261 1.24 24.02 12.79
CA SER A 261 0.66 23.77 14.11
C SER A 261 -0.87 23.93 14.10
N LEU A 262 -1.36 25.01 13.45
CA LEU A 262 -2.81 25.19 13.30
C LEU A 262 -3.43 24.10 12.40
N ASN A 263 -2.74 23.71 11.32
CA ASN A 263 -3.19 22.63 10.45
C ASN A 263 -3.27 21.31 11.21
N TRP A 264 -2.31 21.01 12.08
CA TRP A 264 -2.31 19.84 12.95
C TRP A 264 -3.54 19.80 13.88
N ILE A 265 -3.79 20.92 14.57
CA ILE A 265 -4.96 21.05 15.46
C ILE A 265 -6.26 20.86 14.68
N LYS A 266 -6.38 21.51 13.52
CA LYS A 266 -7.57 21.44 12.66
C LYS A 266 -7.81 20.02 12.12
N THR A 267 -6.75 19.33 11.71
CA THR A 267 -6.83 18.02 11.07
C THR A 267 -7.06 16.89 12.09
N TYR A 268 -6.27 16.85 13.15
CA TYR A 268 -6.25 15.72 14.07
C TYR A 268 -6.96 16.00 15.40
N THR A 269 -6.66 17.12 16.06
CA THR A 269 -7.14 17.38 17.43
C THR A 269 -8.66 17.55 17.47
N ALA A 270 -9.25 18.27 16.53
CA ALA A 270 -10.68 18.49 16.51
C ALA A 270 -11.46 17.18 16.29
N ALA A 271 -11.04 16.33 15.36
CA ALA A 271 -11.65 15.05 15.09
C ALA A 271 -11.46 14.07 16.27
N SER A 272 -10.27 14.06 16.89
CA SER A 272 -9.96 13.28 18.08
C SER A 272 -10.87 13.62 19.25
N LEU A 273 -11.03 14.90 19.56
CA LEU A 273 -11.91 15.36 20.64
C LEU A 273 -13.39 15.08 20.35
N ALA A 274 -13.80 15.15 19.09
CA ALA A 274 -15.17 14.79 18.70
C ALA A 274 -15.44 13.31 19.00
N GLU A 275 -14.52 12.41 18.68
CA GLU A 275 -14.63 10.97 18.96
C GLU A 275 -14.66 10.70 20.47
N ASP A 276 -13.76 11.31 21.24
CA ASP A 276 -13.64 11.10 22.69
C ASP A 276 -14.85 11.58 23.51
N ARG A 277 -15.71 12.39 22.93
CA ARG A 277 -16.96 12.85 23.55
C ARG A 277 -18.14 11.93 23.33
N THR A 278 -17.95 10.86 22.55
CA THR A 278 -19.02 9.91 22.22
C THR A 278 -18.90 8.61 23.03
N SER A 279 -19.95 7.80 23.00
CA SER A 279 -19.91 6.45 23.55
C SER A 279 -19.01 5.50 22.75
N GLY A 280 -18.53 5.91 21.57
CA GLY A 280 -17.54 5.20 20.74
C GLY A 280 -16.09 5.47 21.14
N SER A 281 -15.85 6.27 22.18
CA SER A 281 -14.49 6.51 22.69
C SER A 281 -13.86 5.19 23.14
N ASN A 282 -12.65 4.94 22.62
CA ASN A 282 -11.86 3.75 22.94
C ASN A 282 -10.38 4.11 23.13
N SER A 283 -9.63 3.17 23.74
CA SER A 283 -8.17 3.27 23.77
C SER A 283 -7.59 3.22 22.36
N ILE A 284 -6.41 3.80 22.17
CA ILE A 284 -5.69 3.77 20.88
C ILE A 284 -5.34 2.32 20.52
N ARG A 285 -4.75 1.60 21.47
CA ARG A 285 -4.50 0.17 21.35
C ARG A 285 -5.78 -0.59 21.64
N GLN A 286 -6.36 -1.18 20.61
CA GLN A 286 -7.62 -1.93 20.70
C GLN A 286 -7.34 -3.43 20.61
N PRO A 287 -7.89 -4.27 21.52
CA PRO A 287 -7.73 -5.71 21.44
C PRO A 287 -8.45 -6.24 20.19
N LEU A 288 -7.81 -7.17 19.50
CA LEU A 288 -8.36 -7.87 18.35
C LEU A 288 -8.14 -9.38 18.51
N ASP A 289 -9.19 -10.11 18.82
CA ASP A 289 -9.12 -11.56 19.02
C ASP A 289 -9.26 -12.34 17.70
N ASN A 290 -9.84 -11.72 16.67
CA ASN A 290 -10.07 -12.37 15.39
C ASN A 290 -9.75 -11.42 14.24
N LEU A 291 -8.89 -11.87 13.35
CA LEU A 291 -8.44 -11.10 12.16
C LEU A 291 -9.60 -10.63 11.28
N ARG A 292 -10.68 -11.38 11.20
CA ARG A 292 -11.91 -11.02 10.48
C ARG A 292 -12.47 -9.66 10.89
N ASN A 293 -12.18 -9.23 12.11
CA ASN A 293 -12.61 -7.94 12.65
C ASN A 293 -11.57 -6.82 12.48
N ALA A 294 -10.44 -7.08 11.82
CA ALA A 294 -9.36 -6.10 11.68
C ALA A 294 -9.84 -4.80 11.00
N GLY A 295 -10.74 -4.89 10.04
CA GLY A 295 -11.28 -3.72 9.35
C GLY A 295 -12.03 -2.73 10.23
N VAL A 296 -12.59 -3.14 11.38
CA VAL A 296 -13.32 -2.23 12.27
C VAL A 296 -12.42 -1.40 13.18
N ILE A 297 -11.13 -1.75 13.29
CA ILE A 297 -10.16 -0.99 14.08
C ILE A 297 -9.77 0.30 13.36
N TYR A 298 -9.75 0.30 12.03
CA TYR A 298 -9.39 1.46 11.22
C TYR A 298 -10.48 2.54 11.33
N GLY A 299 -10.12 3.70 11.89
CA GLY A 299 -11.06 4.80 12.09
C GLY A 299 -10.42 6.00 12.79
N ASN A 300 -11.24 6.94 13.24
CA ASN A 300 -10.79 8.21 13.85
C ASN A 300 -9.83 8.03 15.02
N ILE A 301 -9.95 6.94 15.78
CA ILE A 301 -9.06 6.67 16.91
C ILE A 301 -7.64 6.45 16.43
N ILE A 302 -7.45 5.66 15.37
CA ILE A 302 -6.12 5.38 14.81
C ILE A 302 -5.60 6.56 13.99
N TYR A 303 -6.42 7.10 13.07
CA TYR A 303 -5.97 8.11 12.13
C TYR A 303 -5.91 9.53 12.69
N ASN A 304 -6.72 9.86 13.69
CA ASN A 304 -6.82 11.20 14.22
C ASN A 304 -6.39 11.32 15.69
N LYS A 305 -6.89 10.44 16.57
CA LYS A 305 -6.58 10.52 18.01
C LYS A 305 -5.14 10.10 18.30
N ALA A 306 -4.69 9.00 17.72
CA ALA A 306 -3.34 8.49 17.98
C ALA A 306 -2.22 9.45 17.58
N PRO A 307 -2.25 10.17 16.43
CA PRO A 307 -1.25 11.19 16.09
C PRO A 307 -1.16 12.34 17.07
N VAL A 308 -2.25 12.70 17.76
CA VAL A 308 -2.24 13.80 18.75
C VAL A 308 -1.40 13.46 19.99
N MET A 309 -1.11 12.18 20.20
CA MET A 309 -0.30 11.69 21.33
C MET A 309 1.20 11.67 21.02
N MET A 310 1.60 11.90 19.77
CA MET A 310 3.00 12.05 19.33
C MET A 310 3.48 13.48 19.48
#